data_a962963bfa72fc49ecc128719c548847
#
_entry.id   a962963bfa72fc49ecc128719c548847
#
_cell.length_a   1.000
_cell.length_b   1.000
_cell.length_c   1.000
_cell.angle_alpha   90.00
_cell.angle_beta   90.00
_cell.angle_gamma   90.00
#
_symmetry.space_group_name_H-M   'P 1'
#
loop_
_entity.id
_entity.type
_entity.pdbx_description
1 polymer ?
#
loop_
_entity_poly.entity_id
_entity_poly.type
_entity_poly.pdbx_seq_one_letter_code
_entity_poly.pdbx_strand_id
1 'polypeptide(L)'
;AYVLKNMSDVAELIDAAGYWILSDIYSEGWNSHHILYGGSGLATKDGIRKPVFFALYFLSILKPMIILSGSNYLLTTDGNGVFGLVMYNLRELNHRAFMKAEKEVDIHNVFEDDITIHCRLNLCRMAEGKYRLKRLKIDKKHGDILEWSMGNYTGIGLKHTEIWHLQQTCMPAMDICERWVKEDQILVVEEDIEANNFLYYEIEKVH
;
A
#
# COMPACT_ATOMS: atom_id res chain seq x y z
N ALA A 1 -3.78 -0.60 -3.19
CA ALA A 1 -3.64 -1.49 -4.36
C ALA A 1 -3.86 -0.74 -5.69
N TYR A 2 -4.98 0.01 -5.86
CA TYR A 2 -5.34 0.68 -7.13
C TYR A 2 -4.22 1.56 -7.71
N VAL A 3 -3.62 2.44 -6.91
CA VAL A 3 -2.53 3.33 -7.37
C VAL A 3 -1.30 2.51 -7.77
N LEU A 4 -0.94 1.48 -7.01
CA LEU A 4 0.18 0.60 -7.34
C LEU A 4 -0.03 -0.10 -8.69
N LYS A 5 -1.22 -0.67 -8.90
CA LYS A 5 -1.55 -1.34 -10.18
C LYS A 5 -1.42 -0.38 -11.36
N ASN A 6 -2.11 0.78 -11.29
CA ASN A 6 -2.10 1.73 -12.40
C ASN A 6 -0.70 2.28 -12.68
N MET A 7 0.07 2.62 -11.65
CA MET A 7 1.44 3.12 -11.84
C MET A 7 2.38 2.03 -12.37
N SER A 8 2.22 0.78 -11.92
CA SER A 8 3.01 -0.33 -12.46
C SER A 8 2.72 -0.61 -13.93
N ASP A 9 1.45 -0.50 -14.35
CA ASP A 9 1.04 -0.74 -15.74
C ASP A 9 1.58 0.31 -16.71
N VAL A 10 1.77 1.54 -16.25
CA VAL A 10 2.22 2.65 -17.10
C VAL A 10 3.68 3.05 -16.87
N ALA A 11 4.40 2.40 -15.98
CA ALA A 11 5.75 2.78 -15.56
C ALA A 11 6.77 2.92 -16.71
N GLU A 12 6.60 2.14 -17.78
CA GLU A 12 7.46 2.19 -18.97
C GLU A 12 6.89 3.12 -20.08
N LEU A 13 5.69 3.66 -19.89
CA LEU A 13 4.97 4.42 -20.92
C LEU A 13 4.95 5.92 -20.66
N ILE A 14 5.23 6.36 -19.42
CA ILE A 14 5.15 7.76 -19.02
C ILE A 14 6.41 8.22 -18.31
N ASP A 15 6.81 9.46 -18.53
CA ASP A 15 7.98 10.07 -17.89
C ASP A 15 7.67 10.56 -16.47
N ALA A 16 6.42 10.94 -16.20
CA ALA A 16 5.98 11.44 -14.90
C ALA A 16 4.49 11.27 -14.69
N ALA A 17 4.08 11.13 -13.43
CA ALA A 17 2.69 11.14 -13.00
C ALA A 17 2.51 12.06 -11.79
N GLY A 18 1.45 12.84 -11.78
CA GLY A 18 1.04 13.64 -10.62
C GLY A 18 -0.20 13.04 -9.97
N TYR A 19 -0.23 13.02 -8.64
CA TYR A 19 -1.41 12.64 -7.89
C TYR A 19 -2.12 13.89 -7.36
N TRP A 20 -3.40 14.01 -7.60
CA TRP A 20 -4.24 15.08 -7.07
C TRP A 20 -5.05 14.54 -5.89
N ILE A 21 -4.85 15.02 -4.70
CA ILE A 21 -4.18 16.16 -4.09
C ILE A 21 -3.40 15.70 -2.85
N LEU A 22 -2.52 16.57 -2.29
CA LEU A 22 -1.72 16.25 -1.11
C LEU A 22 -2.57 15.99 0.15
N SER A 23 -3.62 16.77 0.38
CA SER A 23 -4.42 16.70 1.61
C SER A 23 -5.88 17.03 1.34
N ASP A 24 -6.76 16.46 2.15
CA ASP A 24 -8.20 16.73 2.17
C ASP A 24 -8.57 18.14 2.72
N ILE A 25 -7.59 19.02 2.91
CA ILE A 25 -7.85 20.42 3.32
C ILE A 25 -8.70 21.13 2.27
N TYR A 26 -8.46 20.85 0.99
CA TYR A 26 -9.23 21.41 -0.11
C TYR A 26 -10.36 20.47 -0.50
N SER A 27 -11.59 20.96 -0.45
CA SER A 27 -12.80 20.26 -0.90
C SER A 27 -13.49 21.08 -1.97
N GLU A 28 -13.70 20.52 -3.14
CA GLU A 28 -14.37 21.18 -4.26
C GLU A 28 -15.87 21.37 -4.07
N GLY A 29 -16.48 20.64 -3.19
CA GLY A 29 -17.93 20.67 -3.09
C GLY A 29 -18.52 20.64 -1.67
N TRP A 30 -17.81 20.09 -0.71
CA TRP A 30 -18.37 19.88 0.61
C TRP A 30 -17.32 19.79 1.71
N ASN A 31 -17.50 20.54 2.79
CA ASN A 31 -16.61 20.49 3.93
C ASN A 31 -17.26 19.71 5.08
N SER A 32 -16.65 18.63 5.52
CA SER A 32 -17.14 17.76 6.58
C SER A 32 -16.27 17.87 7.83
N HIS A 33 -16.92 17.71 8.98
CA HIS A 33 -16.21 17.58 10.27
C HIS A 33 -15.65 16.16 10.47
N HIS A 34 -16.00 15.21 9.60
CA HIS A 34 -15.50 13.84 9.65
C HIS A 34 -14.01 13.78 9.31
N ILE A 35 -13.29 12.82 9.88
CA ILE A 35 -11.88 12.52 9.54
C ILE A 35 -11.77 12.11 8.09
N LEU A 36 -12.69 11.24 7.65
CA LEU A 36 -12.81 10.74 6.29
C LEU A 36 -14.17 11.16 5.74
N TYR A 37 -14.18 11.82 4.60
CA TYR A 37 -15.39 12.25 3.91
C TYR A 37 -15.34 11.95 2.40
N GLY A 38 -14.49 11.00 1.98
CA GLY A 38 -14.31 10.64 0.57
C GLY A 38 -13.38 11.57 -0.21
N GLY A 39 -12.64 12.43 0.45
CA GLY A 39 -11.66 13.29 -0.21
C GLY A 39 -10.53 12.49 -0.87
N SER A 40 -9.99 12.99 -1.99
CA SER A 40 -8.94 12.34 -2.77
C SER A 40 -7.51 12.57 -2.24
N GLY A 41 -7.34 13.31 -1.14
CA GLY A 41 -6.03 13.63 -0.57
C GLY A 41 -5.21 12.41 -0.16
N LEU A 42 -3.88 12.55 -0.21
CA LEU A 42 -2.94 11.56 0.34
C LEU A 42 -3.03 11.48 1.85
N ALA A 43 -3.39 12.57 2.49
CA ALA A 43 -3.62 12.67 3.93
C ALA A 43 -5.00 13.27 4.19
N THR A 44 -5.55 13.00 5.37
CA THR A 44 -6.75 13.69 5.86
C THR A 44 -6.46 15.19 6.05
N LYS A 45 -7.51 16.00 6.27
CA LYS A 45 -7.35 17.43 6.63
C LYS A 45 -6.48 17.63 7.88
N ASP A 46 -6.44 16.66 8.78
CA ASP A 46 -5.68 16.68 10.02
C ASP A 46 -4.27 16.06 9.87
N GLY A 47 -3.84 15.80 8.63
CA GLY A 47 -2.49 15.31 8.32
C GLY A 47 -2.25 13.83 8.64
N ILE A 48 -3.30 13.04 8.85
CA ILE A 48 -3.18 11.59 9.03
C ILE A 48 -3.03 10.95 7.64
N ARG A 49 -1.96 10.19 7.45
CA ARG A 49 -1.66 9.54 6.17
C ARG A 49 -2.68 8.47 5.83
N LYS A 50 -3.14 8.48 4.58
CA LYS A 50 -4.05 7.43 4.06
C LYS A 50 -3.24 6.33 3.37
N PRO A 51 -3.83 5.14 3.11
CA PRO A 51 -3.14 4.06 2.38
C PRO A 51 -2.51 4.50 1.06
N VAL A 52 -3.14 5.42 0.33
CA VAL A 52 -2.61 5.96 -0.92
C VAL A 52 -1.28 6.69 -0.75
N PHE A 53 -1.06 7.38 0.36
CA PHE A 53 0.25 7.98 0.70
C PHE A 53 1.34 6.91 0.71
N PHE A 54 1.09 5.79 1.38
CA PHE A 54 2.06 4.70 1.47
C PHE A 54 2.26 3.98 0.14
N ALA A 55 1.22 3.87 -0.68
CA ALA A 55 1.35 3.33 -2.04
C ALA A 55 2.35 4.16 -2.86
N LEU A 56 2.21 5.49 -2.86
CA LEU A 56 3.16 6.39 -3.55
C LEU A 56 4.55 6.38 -2.89
N TYR A 57 4.60 6.30 -1.56
CA TYR A 57 5.87 6.15 -0.85
C TYR A 57 6.59 4.86 -1.27
N PHE A 58 5.90 3.71 -1.35
CA PHE A 58 6.51 2.46 -1.79
C PHE A 58 7.02 2.54 -3.24
N LEU A 59 6.29 3.21 -4.13
CA LEU A 59 6.76 3.47 -5.49
C LEU A 59 8.02 4.35 -5.50
N SER A 60 8.08 5.37 -4.64
CA SER A 60 9.22 6.30 -4.59
C SER A 60 10.52 5.69 -4.07
N ILE A 61 10.44 4.58 -3.33
CA ILE A 61 11.61 3.86 -2.80
C ILE A 61 11.98 2.63 -3.62
N LEU A 62 11.25 2.35 -4.72
CA LEU A 62 11.66 1.34 -5.70
C LEU A 62 13.00 1.70 -6.32
N LYS A 63 13.69 0.70 -6.80
CA LYS A 63 15.01 0.87 -7.43
C LYS A 63 14.84 1.28 -8.91
N PRO A 64 15.86 1.88 -9.52
CA PRO A 64 15.71 2.53 -10.84
C PRO A 64 15.49 1.59 -12.02
N MET A 65 15.81 0.30 -11.91
CA MET A 65 15.69 -0.66 -13.01
C MET A 65 14.59 -1.67 -12.73
N ILE A 66 13.60 -1.74 -13.62
CA ILE A 66 12.56 -2.78 -13.58
C ILE A 66 13.17 -4.09 -14.06
N ILE A 67 13.03 -5.15 -13.25
CA ILE A 67 13.42 -6.52 -13.62
C ILE A 67 12.22 -7.29 -14.16
N LEU A 68 11.09 -7.17 -13.46
CA LEU A 68 9.90 -7.95 -13.77
C LEU A 68 8.66 -7.25 -13.23
N SER A 69 7.59 -7.25 -14.01
CA SER A 69 6.27 -6.79 -13.63
C SER A 69 5.23 -7.86 -13.89
N GLY A 70 4.16 -7.85 -13.12
CA GLY A 70 3.02 -8.76 -13.27
C GLY A 70 1.74 -8.16 -12.74
N SER A 71 0.65 -8.90 -12.79
CA SER A 71 -0.67 -8.41 -12.42
C SER A 71 -0.74 -7.90 -10.96
N ASN A 72 0.12 -8.39 -10.08
CA ASN A 72 0.06 -8.16 -8.64
C ASN A 72 1.41 -7.76 -8.03
N TYR A 73 2.43 -7.51 -8.83
CA TYR A 73 3.76 -7.15 -8.34
C TYR A 73 4.58 -6.35 -9.36
N LEU A 74 5.57 -5.63 -8.84
CA LEU A 74 6.63 -4.98 -9.58
C LEU A 74 7.95 -5.19 -8.82
N LEU A 75 8.94 -5.80 -9.50
CA LEU A 75 10.28 -6.06 -8.98
C LEU A 75 11.28 -5.15 -9.67
N THR A 76 12.11 -4.48 -8.87
CA THR A 76 13.13 -3.54 -9.34
C THR A 76 14.49 -3.84 -8.70
N THR A 77 15.57 -3.32 -9.28
CA THR A 77 16.93 -3.41 -8.72
C THR A 77 17.73 -2.13 -8.96
N ASP A 78 18.76 -1.93 -8.14
CA ASP A 78 19.80 -0.91 -8.35
C ASP A 78 20.99 -1.43 -9.18
N GLY A 79 20.98 -2.73 -9.54
CA GLY A 79 22.10 -3.39 -10.22
C GLY A 79 23.27 -3.78 -9.32
N ASN A 80 23.27 -3.39 -8.05
CA ASN A 80 24.35 -3.64 -7.09
C ASN A 80 23.96 -4.60 -5.95
N GLY A 81 22.89 -5.36 -6.14
CA GLY A 81 22.44 -6.40 -5.20
C GLY A 81 21.34 -5.96 -4.24
N VAL A 82 20.79 -4.75 -4.43
CA VAL A 82 19.60 -4.32 -3.71
C VAL A 82 18.38 -4.41 -4.63
N PHE A 83 17.29 -4.99 -4.10
CA PHE A 83 16.05 -5.15 -4.82
C PHE A 83 14.91 -4.45 -4.07
N GLY A 84 13.99 -3.87 -4.83
CA GLY A 84 12.72 -3.34 -4.35
C GLY A 84 11.57 -4.13 -4.98
N LEU A 85 10.66 -4.64 -4.17
CA LEU A 85 9.51 -5.41 -4.62
C LEU A 85 8.25 -4.85 -4.00
N VAL A 86 7.31 -4.36 -4.80
CA VAL A 86 5.93 -4.12 -4.35
C VAL A 86 5.05 -5.29 -4.76
N MET A 87 4.14 -5.67 -3.88
CA MET A 87 3.10 -6.68 -4.14
C MET A 87 1.76 -6.12 -3.67
N TYR A 88 0.70 -6.40 -4.40
CA TYR A 88 -0.63 -5.87 -4.10
C TYR A 88 -1.74 -6.79 -4.60
N ASN A 89 -2.89 -6.72 -3.95
CA ASN A 89 -4.09 -7.44 -4.35
C ASN A 89 -5.21 -6.43 -4.63
N LEU A 90 -5.35 -6.01 -5.89
CA LEU A 90 -6.43 -5.11 -6.30
C LEU A 90 -7.72 -5.90 -6.49
N ARG A 91 -8.81 -5.43 -5.84
CA ARG A 91 -10.18 -5.86 -6.10
C ARG A 91 -10.96 -4.71 -6.72
N GLU A 92 -11.81 -5.05 -7.66
CA GLU A 92 -12.64 -4.08 -8.37
C GLU A 92 -13.74 -3.55 -7.47
N LEU A 93 -14.17 -2.32 -7.75
CA LEU A 93 -15.27 -1.71 -7.02
C LEU A 93 -16.59 -2.33 -7.46
N ASN A 94 -17.43 -2.66 -6.49
CA ASN A 94 -18.80 -3.08 -6.73
C ASN A 94 -19.64 -1.85 -7.10
N HIS A 95 -19.76 -1.57 -8.39
CA HIS A 95 -20.50 -0.43 -8.89
C HIS A 95 -21.95 -0.38 -8.39
N ARG A 96 -22.58 -1.51 -8.07
CA ARG A 96 -23.94 -1.58 -7.53
C ARG A 96 -24.03 -1.04 -6.10
N ALA A 97 -22.95 -1.11 -5.33
CA ALA A 97 -22.93 -0.55 -3.98
C ALA A 97 -23.06 0.98 -4.00
N PHE A 98 -22.50 1.64 -5.01
CA PHE A 98 -22.56 3.11 -5.16
C PHE A 98 -23.90 3.63 -5.71
N MET A 99 -24.76 2.75 -6.21
CA MET A 99 -26.11 3.13 -6.66
C MET A 99 -27.12 3.18 -5.50
N LYS A 100 -26.73 2.77 -4.31
CA LYS A 100 -27.57 2.86 -3.11
C LYS A 100 -27.47 4.26 -2.49
N ALA A 101 -28.48 4.64 -1.72
CA ALA A 101 -28.42 5.87 -0.96
C ALA A 101 -27.23 5.83 0.03
N GLU A 102 -26.56 6.97 0.25
CA GLU A 102 -25.34 7.08 1.05
C GLU A 102 -25.43 6.44 2.45
N LYS A 103 -26.64 6.42 3.04
CA LYS A 103 -26.92 5.77 4.33
C LYS A 103 -26.99 4.23 4.27
N GLU A 104 -27.04 3.65 3.08
CA GLU A 104 -27.19 2.21 2.86
C GLU A 104 -25.90 1.58 2.32
N VAL A 105 -24.87 2.36 2.08
CA VAL A 105 -23.57 1.87 1.59
C VAL A 105 -22.87 1.17 2.74
N ASP A 106 -22.81 -0.15 2.67
CA ASP A 106 -21.94 -0.94 3.52
C ASP A 106 -20.52 -0.87 2.95
N ILE A 107 -19.65 -0.11 3.62
CA ILE A 107 -18.28 0.09 3.20
C ILE A 107 -17.45 -1.19 3.22
N HIS A 108 -17.87 -2.25 3.89
CA HIS A 108 -17.24 -3.57 3.79
C HIS A 108 -17.59 -4.29 2.47
N ASN A 109 -18.65 -3.88 1.81
CA ASN A 109 -19.14 -4.46 0.55
C ASN A 109 -18.96 -3.53 -0.66
N VAL A 110 -18.04 -2.54 -0.58
CA VAL A 110 -17.73 -1.64 -1.70
C VAL A 110 -16.90 -2.31 -2.80
N PHE A 111 -16.33 -3.47 -2.53
CA PHE A 111 -15.57 -4.26 -3.50
C PHE A 111 -16.40 -5.47 -3.97
N GLU A 112 -16.09 -5.98 -5.16
CA GLU A 112 -16.80 -7.13 -5.74
C GLU A 112 -16.58 -8.41 -4.95
N ASP A 113 -15.40 -8.58 -4.38
CA ASP A 113 -15.01 -9.70 -3.54
C ASP A 113 -13.91 -9.33 -2.53
N ASP A 114 -13.64 -10.21 -1.59
CA ASP A 114 -12.60 -10.11 -0.56
C ASP A 114 -11.54 -11.22 -0.66
N ILE A 115 -11.37 -11.80 -1.86
CA ILE A 115 -10.49 -12.93 -2.07
C ILE A 115 -9.04 -12.57 -1.73
N THR A 116 -8.43 -13.36 -0.86
CA THR A 116 -7.00 -13.34 -0.59
C THR A 116 -6.25 -14.05 -1.72
N ILE A 117 -5.18 -13.45 -2.20
CA ILE A 117 -4.30 -14.08 -3.18
C ILE A 117 -3.03 -14.60 -2.50
N HIS A 118 -2.59 -15.78 -2.92
CA HIS A 118 -1.30 -16.33 -2.56
C HIS A 118 -0.28 -15.99 -3.64
N CYS A 119 0.75 -15.21 -3.30
CA CYS A 119 1.80 -14.80 -4.20
C CYS A 119 3.12 -15.46 -3.80
N ARG A 120 3.74 -16.21 -4.74
CA ARG A 120 5.05 -16.79 -4.55
C ARG A 120 5.98 -16.37 -5.68
N LEU A 121 7.05 -15.68 -5.33
CA LEU A 121 8.10 -15.26 -6.26
C LEU A 121 9.40 -15.99 -5.95
N ASN A 122 9.98 -16.60 -6.97
CA ASN A 122 11.28 -17.22 -6.91
C ASN A 122 12.31 -16.30 -7.58
N LEU A 123 13.08 -15.59 -6.79
CA LEU A 123 14.19 -14.78 -7.28
C LEU A 123 15.37 -15.70 -7.57
N CYS A 124 15.57 -16.00 -8.85
CA CYS A 124 16.62 -16.90 -9.32
C CYS A 124 17.93 -16.16 -9.60
N ARG A 125 19.04 -16.91 -9.63
CA ARG A 125 20.41 -16.41 -9.90
C ARG A 125 20.88 -15.38 -8.88
N MET A 126 20.39 -15.50 -7.65
CA MET A 126 20.88 -14.68 -6.55
C MET A 126 22.29 -15.17 -6.17
N ALA A 127 23.19 -14.25 -5.86
CA ALA A 127 24.52 -14.64 -5.36
C ALA A 127 24.39 -15.35 -4.01
N GLU A 128 25.16 -16.44 -3.82
CA GLU A 128 25.20 -17.14 -2.54
C GLU A 128 25.54 -16.17 -1.40
N GLY A 129 24.86 -16.32 -0.27
CA GLY A 129 25.08 -15.52 0.92
C GLY A 129 23.82 -15.19 1.69
N LYS A 130 23.99 -14.34 2.67
CA LYS A 130 22.95 -13.89 3.58
C LYS A 130 22.24 -12.65 3.01
N TYR A 131 20.93 -12.64 3.01
CA TYR A 131 20.09 -11.53 2.58
C TYR A 131 19.23 -11.04 3.74
N ARG A 132 19.15 -9.73 3.88
CA ARG A 132 18.21 -9.03 4.75
C ARG A 132 16.98 -8.65 3.96
N LEU A 133 15.81 -9.03 4.47
CA LEU A 133 14.52 -8.70 3.91
C LEU A 133 13.79 -7.79 4.89
N LYS A 134 13.58 -6.53 4.49
CA LYS A 134 12.75 -5.58 5.23
C LYS A 134 11.41 -5.49 4.53
N ARG A 135 10.35 -5.84 5.24
CA ARG A 135 8.96 -5.79 4.77
C ARG A 135 8.22 -4.62 5.38
N LEU A 136 7.52 -3.85 4.56
CA LEU A 136 6.53 -2.86 4.97
C LEU A 136 5.16 -3.31 4.44
N LYS A 137 4.15 -3.40 5.30
CA LYS A 137 2.82 -3.89 4.93
C LYS A 137 1.74 -2.89 5.33
N ILE A 138 0.81 -2.65 4.40
CA ILE A 138 -0.45 -1.95 4.64
C ILE A 138 -1.57 -2.97 4.61
N ASP A 139 -2.29 -3.05 5.71
CA ASP A 139 -3.47 -3.88 5.88
C ASP A 139 -4.49 -3.17 6.78
N LYS A 140 -5.64 -3.79 7.04
CA LYS A 140 -6.72 -3.23 7.87
C LYS A 140 -6.27 -2.77 9.27
N LYS A 141 -5.18 -3.31 9.80
CA LYS A 141 -4.65 -2.97 11.13
C LYS A 141 -3.51 -1.98 11.09
N HIS A 142 -2.84 -1.84 9.95
CA HIS A 142 -1.60 -1.07 9.82
C HIS A 142 -1.67 -0.13 8.61
N GLY A 143 -1.56 1.16 8.87
CA GLY A 143 -1.57 2.20 7.85
C GLY A 143 -2.94 2.49 7.22
N ASP A 144 -4.01 1.88 7.73
CA ASP A 144 -5.38 2.14 7.29
C ASP A 144 -6.20 2.89 8.35
N ILE A 145 -6.40 4.18 8.11
CA ILE A 145 -7.23 5.05 8.98
C ILE A 145 -8.73 4.71 8.88
N LEU A 146 -9.17 4.03 7.81
CA LEU A 146 -10.58 3.71 7.60
C LEU A 146 -11.10 2.79 8.70
N GLU A 147 -10.41 1.67 8.95
CA GLU A 147 -10.80 0.71 9.99
C GLU A 147 -10.85 1.35 11.38
N TRP A 148 -9.87 2.19 11.71
CA TRP A 148 -9.88 2.94 12.96
C TRP A 148 -11.09 3.87 13.04
N SER A 149 -11.35 4.62 11.96
CA SER A 149 -12.46 5.57 11.87
C SER A 149 -13.81 4.90 12.09
N MET A 150 -14.02 3.71 11.51
CA MET A 150 -15.27 2.96 11.62
C MET A 150 -15.54 2.45 13.03
N GLY A 151 -14.51 1.97 13.72
CA GLY A 151 -14.65 1.42 15.07
C GLY A 151 -14.75 2.47 16.17
N ASN A 152 -14.24 3.68 15.97
CA ASN A 152 -14.05 4.68 17.01
C ASN A 152 -14.75 6.01 16.77
N TYR A 153 -15.40 6.19 15.61
CA TYR A 153 -15.98 7.48 15.27
C TYR A 153 -17.33 7.70 15.95
N THR A 154 -17.39 8.71 16.83
CA THR A 154 -18.59 9.08 17.61
C THR A 154 -19.37 10.27 17.04
N GLY A 155 -18.98 10.79 15.86
CA GLY A 155 -19.54 12.03 15.30
C GLY A 155 -18.98 13.32 15.91
N ILE A 156 -18.13 13.20 16.92
CA ILE A 156 -17.45 14.33 17.57
C ILE A 156 -16.06 14.47 16.95
N GLY A 157 -15.64 15.69 16.61
CA GLY A 157 -14.29 15.93 16.08
C GLY A 157 -13.20 15.45 17.02
N LEU A 158 -12.08 14.97 16.47
CA LEU A 158 -10.94 14.52 17.25
C LEU A 158 -10.26 15.68 17.97
N LYS A 159 -9.77 15.39 19.17
CA LYS A 159 -8.87 16.27 19.91
C LYS A 159 -7.46 16.24 19.32
N HIS A 160 -6.69 17.28 19.55
CA HIS A 160 -5.31 17.39 19.05
C HIS A 160 -4.42 16.20 19.46
N THR A 161 -4.57 15.70 20.68
CA THR A 161 -3.83 14.53 21.19
C THR A 161 -4.20 13.23 20.46
N GLU A 162 -5.45 13.07 20.06
CA GLU A 162 -5.94 11.91 19.30
C GLU A 162 -5.43 11.95 17.86
N ILE A 163 -5.48 13.15 17.23
CA ILE A 163 -4.90 13.38 15.91
C ILE A 163 -3.40 13.05 15.93
N TRP A 164 -2.67 13.60 16.89
CA TRP A 164 -1.24 13.34 17.03
C TRP A 164 -0.96 11.83 17.20
N HIS A 165 -1.74 11.14 18.03
CA HIS A 165 -1.61 9.70 18.21
C HIS A 165 -1.82 8.95 16.88
N LEU A 166 -2.86 9.28 16.11
CA LEU A 166 -3.15 8.66 14.82
C LEU A 166 -2.07 8.93 13.77
N GLN A 167 -1.50 10.14 13.75
CA GLN A 167 -0.37 10.46 12.87
C GLN A 167 0.85 9.57 13.12
N GLN A 168 1.05 9.08 14.36
CA GLN A 168 2.15 8.21 14.74
C GLN A 168 1.84 6.73 14.56
N THR A 169 0.60 6.32 14.78
CA THR A 169 0.21 4.90 14.80
C THR A 169 -0.34 4.40 13.47
N CYS A 170 -0.90 5.30 12.64
CA CYS A 170 -1.38 4.94 11.30
C CYS A 170 -0.19 4.81 10.32
N MET A 171 0.64 3.78 10.54
CA MET A 171 1.88 3.51 9.80
C MET A 171 1.90 2.06 9.31
N PRO A 172 2.67 1.75 8.24
CA PRO A 172 2.87 0.38 7.81
C PRO A 172 3.42 -0.49 8.93
N ALA A 173 2.99 -1.75 9.01
CA ALA A 173 3.72 -2.75 9.78
C ALA A 173 5.11 -2.93 9.16
N MET A 174 6.14 -3.06 10.01
CA MET A 174 7.52 -3.29 9.57
C MET A 174 8.06 -4.57 10.20
N ASP A 175 8.55 -5.47 9.34
CA ASP A 175 9.26 -6.67 9.75
C ASP A 175 10.62 -6.74 9.07
N ILE A 176 11.60 -7.29 9.78
CA ILE A 176 12.95 -7.52 9.23
C ILE A 176 13.33 -8.96 9.53
N CYS A 177 13.70 -9.70 8.49
CA CYS A 177 14.24 -11.05 8.65
C CYS A 177 15.48 -11.25 7.76
N GLU A 178 16.21 -12.31 8.05
CA GLU A 178 17.39 -12.72 7.29
C GLU A 178 17.16 -14.09 6.69
N ARG A 179 17.62 -14.29 5.45
CA ARG A 179 17.55 -15.56 4.75
C ARG A 179 18.87 -15.88 4.06
N TRP A 180 19.24 -17.16 4.05
CA TRP A 180 20.39 -17.66 3.33
C TRP A 180 19.97 -18.12 1.93
N VAL A 181 20.68 -17.62 0.92
CA VAL A 181 20.66 -18.16 -0.44
C VAL A 181 21.83 -19.12 -0.56
N LYS A 182 21.54 -20.37 -0.90
CA LYS A 182 22.52 -21.46 -1.06
C LYS A 182 22.91 -21.62 -2.53
N GLU A 183 23.57 -22.70 -2.85
CA GLU A 183 24.05 -23.04 -4.20
C GLU A 183 22.96 -23.10 -5.28
N ASP A 184 21.69 -23.33 -4.90
CA ASP A 184 20.54 -23.25 -5.81
C ASP A 184 20.23 -21.84 -6.32
N GLN A 185 20.84 -20.84 -5.69
CA GLN A 185 20.72 -19.44 -6.06
C GLN A 185 19.27 -18.91 -6.13
N ILE A 186 18.38 -19.46 -5.31
CA ILE A 186 16.97 -19.05 -5.27
C ILE A 186 16.62 -18.43 -3.92
N LEU A 187 16.10 -17.20 -3.95
CA LEU A 187 15.44 -16.58 -2.80
C LEU A 187 13.94 -16.58 -3.03
N VAL A 188 13.20 -17.23 -2.15
CA VAL A 188 11.73 -17.31 -2.25
C VAL A 188 11.09 -16.21 -1.39
N VAL A 189 10.21 -15.42 -2.00
CA VAL A 189 9.32 -14.49 -1.31
C VAL A 189 7.90 -14.99 -1.49
N GLU A 190 7.18 -15.19 -0.38
CA GLU A 190 5.86 -15.79 -0.37
C GLU A 190 4.96 -15.02 0.60
N GLU A 191 3.78 -14.58 0.12
CA GLU A 191 2.84 -13.75 0.87
C GLU A 191 1.39 -14.11 0.53
N ASP A 192 0.56 -14.13 1.58
CA ASP A 192 -0.89 -14.07 1.45
C ASP A 192 -1.34 -12.61 1.57
N ILE A 193 -1.93 -12.10 0.51
CA ILE A 193 -2.35 -10.70 0.40
C ILE A 193 -3.86 -10.63 0.35
N GLU A 194 -4.47 -10.14 1.43
CA GLU A 194 -5.91 -9.91 1.48
C GLU A 194 -6.35 -8.83 0.47
N ALA A 195 -7.65 -8.77 0.20
CA ALA A 195 -8.23 -7.80 -0.71
C ALA A 195 -7.78 -6.37 -0.40
N ASN A 196 -7.32 -5.65 -1.41
CA ASN A 196 -6.83 -4.27 -1.40
C ASN A 196 -5.64 -3.96 -0.47
N ASN A 197 -5.07 -4.98 0.17
CA ASN A 197 -3.81 -4.84 0.89
C ASN A 197 -2.63 -4.78 -0.08
N PHE A 198 -1.53 -4.24 0.40
CA PHE A 198 -0.29 -4.16 -0.36
C PHE A 198 0.93 -4.08 0.57
N LEU A 199 2.09 -4.42 0.02
CA LEU A 199 3.33 -4.46 0.77
C LEU A 199 4.53 -4.11 -0.12
N TYR A 200 5.64 -3.77 0.53
CA TYR A 200 6.93 -3.51 -0.09
C TYR A 200 8.01 -4.33 0.62
N TYR A 201 8.88 -4.94 -0.16
CA TYR A 201 10.12 -5.54 0.31
C TYR A 201 11.32 -4.75 -0.19
N GLU A 202 12.26 -4.49 0.72
CA GLU A 202 13.64 -4.19 0.40
C GLU A 202 14.48 -5.42 0.71
N ILE A 203 15.21 -5.91 -0.30
CA ILE A 203 16.01 -7.13 -0.22
C ILE A 203 17.44 -6.73 -0.54
N GLU A 204 18.35 -6.92 0.40
CA GLU A 204 19.75 -6.56 0.28
C GLU A 204 20.67 -7.69 0.76
N LYS A 205 21.79 -7.90 0.06
CA LYS A 205 22.80 -8.85 0.51
C LYS A 205 23.58 -8.25 1.69
N VAL A 206 23.69 -9.04 2.76
CA VAL A 206 24.51 -8.65 3.93
C VAL A 206 25.96 -9.04 3.66
N HIS A 207 26.86 -8.10 3.82
CA HIS A 207 28.30 -8.29 3.62
C HIS A 207 29.01 -8.80 4.88
#